data_22f6d44483921dd17729e580d40da53b
#
_entry.id   22f6d44483921dd17729e580d40da53b
#
_cell.length_a   1.000
_cell.length_b   1.000
_cell.length_c   1.000
_cell.angle_alpha   90.00
_cell.angle_beta   90.00
_cell.angle_gamma   90.00
#
_symmetry.space_group_name_H-M   'P 1'
#
loop_
_entity.id
_entity.type
_entity.pdbx_description
1 polymer ?
#
loop_
_entity_poly.entity_id
_entity_poly.type
_entity_poly.pdbx_seq_one_letter_code
_entity_poly.pdbx_strand_id
1 'polypeptide(L)'
;METEYETLKKKIDENDLIILDGGVGTELQFRGIEMDETWCGSASLNTQVLEQIHLDYINAGAEVITTNTYASSRLMLEAAGLADSFEEINSKAIFAAQEAKIKAKRDDILIAGSLSHRLPIPDGAKQSDPKHGVSENRLRENCEEMALFLAENGCDIIILEMMYHPDRMLSVFEAAAKSKKPIWAGFSTRLSDTGLVLSFMEEDDIPFEQIVNIVKDFNIDVAGIMHTDVNAVSESLKVLRNFFDGPLMVYPDSGGWVSPNWDFNKVIQPKQLKSFAEKWIKEGVNIIGGCCGLSPNHIREIAQLK
;
A
#
# COMPACT_ATOMS: atom_id res chain seq x y z
N MET A 1 -8.58 4.24 28.02
CA MET A 1 -8.71 2.94 27.32
C MET A 1 -7.61 2.88 26.28
N GLU A 2 -6.98 1.77 26.18
CA GLU A 2 -5.97 1.51 25.14
C GLU A 2 -6.65 1.50 23.76
N THR A 3 -6.02 2.10 22.77
CA THR A 3 -6.53 2.10 21.39
C THR A 3 -6.23 0.77 20.71
N GLU A 4 -6.95 0.46 19.63
CA GLU A 4 -6.68 -0.73 18.82
C GLU A 4 -5.23 -0.72 18.29
N TYR A 5 -4.72 0.47 17.91
CA TYR A 5 -3.34 0.61 17.47
C TYR A 5 -2.32 0.32 18.58
N GLU A 6 -2.55 0.81 19.80
CA GLU A 6 -1.65 0.50 20.92
C GLU A 6 -1.61 -1.00 21.24
N THR A 7 -2.74 -1.69 21.07
CA THR A 7 -2.83 -3.14 21.21
C THR A 7 -2.04 -3.87 20.10
N LEU A 8 -2.18 -3.44 18.83
CA LEU A 8 -1.42 -4.02 17.73
C LEU A 8 0.08 -3.73 17.89
N LYS A 9 0.42 -2.49 18.30
CA LYS A 9 1.82 -2.11 18.52
C LYS A 9 2.52 -2.98 19.54
N LYS A 10 1.85 -3.37 20.63
CA LYS A 10 2.43 -4.33 21.59
C LYS A 10 2.76 -5.67 20.95
N LYS A 11 1.86 -6.22 20.13
CA LYS A 11 2.14 -7.46 19.39
C LYS A 11 3.37 -7.29 18.48
N ILE A 12 3.46 -6.16 17.78
CA ILE A 12 4.61 -5.84 16.93
C ILE A 12 5.90 -5.77 17.76
N ASP A 13 5.87 -5.09 18.91
CA ASP A 13 7.03 -4.93 19.81
C ASP A 13 7.44 -6.28 20.45
N GLU A 14 6.51 -7.23 20.60
CA GLU A 14 6.73 -8.62 21.04
C GLU A 14 7.19 -9.54 19.91
N ASN A 15 7.36 -9.01 18.69
CA ASN A 15 7.69 -9.74 17.46
C ASN A 15 6.63 -10.77 17.01
N ASP A 16 5.38 -10.57 17.36
CA ASP A 16 4.30 -11.37 16.80
C ASP A 16 4.15 -11.09 15.30
N LEU A 17 3.80 -12.13 14.55
CA LEU A 17 3.51 -11.99 13.12
C LEU A 17 2.15 -11.31 12.95
N ILE A 18 2.14 -10.16 12.28
CA ILE A 18 0.94 -9.43 11.90
C ILE A 18 0.64 -9.68 10.42
N ILE A 19 -0.62 -9.94 10.11
CA ILE A 19 -1.07 -10.18 8.75
C ILE A 19 -1.75 -8.91 8.21
N LEU A 20 -1.16 -8.35 7.14
CA LEU A 20 -1.75 -7.30 6.34
C LEU A 20 -2.62 -7.94 5.24
N ASP A 21 -3.53 -7.19 4.65
CA ASP A 21 -4.35 -7.65 3.53
C ASP A 21 -3.57 -7.83 2.21
N GLY A 22 -4.28 -7.98 1.10
CA GLY A 22 -3.74 -8.13 -0.25
C GLY A 22 -4.17 -7.01 -1.19
N GLY A 23 -3.93 -7.20 -2.50
CA GLY A 23 -4.18 -6.20 -3.53
C GLY A 23 -5.66 -5.91 -3.77
N VAL A 24 -6.19 -4.83 -3.19
CA VAL A 24 -7.62 -4.44 -3.34
C VAL A 24 -7.96 -4.14 -4.80
N GLY A 25 -7.17 -3.33 -5.50
CA GLY A 25 -7.44 -2.95 -6.89
C GLY A 25 -7.42 -4.14 -7.85
N THR A 26 -6.46 -5.05 -7.72
CA THR A 26 -6.41 -6.26 -8.54
C THR A 26 -7.51 -7.26 -8.18
N GLU A 27 -7.96 -7.30 -6.93
CA GLU A 27 -9.11 -8.12 -6.52
C GLU A 27 -10.42 -7.56 -7.08
N LEU A 28 -10.57 -6.24 -7.16
CA LEU A 28 -11.69 -5.58 -7.85
C LEU A 28 -11.72 -5.98 -9.33
N GLN A 29 -10.56 -5.90 -10.02
CA GLN A 29 -10.45 -6.34 -11.41
C GLN A 29 -10.80 -7.82 -11.57
N PHE A 30 -10.29 -8.69 -10.70
CA PHE A 30 -10.59 -10.12 -10.71
C PHE A 30 -12.09 -10.41 -10.57
N ARG A 31 -12.83 -9.57 -9.85
CA ARG A 31 -14.30 -9.64 -9.68
C ARG A 31 -15.08 -8.93 -10.80
N GLY A 32 -14.40 -8.49 -11.87
CA GLY A 32 -15.04 -7.93 -13.06
C GLY A 32 -15.29 -6.43 -13.01
N ILE A 33 -14.67 -5.70 -12.08
CA ILE A 33 -14.63 -4.23 -12.11
C ILE A 33 -13.52 -3.82 -13.09
N GLU A 34 -13.88 -3.03 -14.09
CA GLU A 34 -12.92 -2.55 -15.07
C GLU A 34 -11.91 -1.59 -14.45
N MET A 35 -10.65 -1.74 -14.85
CA MET A 35 -9.57 -0.81 -14.47
C MET A 35 -9.78 0.52 -15.22
N ASP A 36 -9.78 1.61 -14.50
CA ASP A 36 -9.91 2.96 -15.04
C ASP A 36 -8.69 3.83 -14.74
N GLU A 37 -8.75 5.11 -15.11
CA GLU A 37 -7.67 6.09 -14.85
C GLU A 37 -7.38 6.27 -13.37
N THR A 38 -8.34 5.96 -12.49
CA THR A 38 -8.18 6.01 -11.03
C THR A 38 -7.63 4.70 -10.45
N TRP A 39 -7.18 3.76 -11.28
CA TRP A 39 -6.70 2.46 -10.82
C TRP A 39 -7.69 1.75 -9.89
N CYS A 40 -8.96 1.68 -10.30
CA CYS A 40 -10.10 1.21 -9.50
C CYS A 40 -10.42 2.07 -8.25
N GLY A 41 -9.87 3.29 -8.10
CA GLY A 41 -10.24 4.18 -7.00
C GLY A 41 -11.72 4.54 -7.05
N SER A 42 -12.26 4.82 -8.26
CA SER A 42 -13.69 5.09 -8.49
C SER A 42 -14.61 3.92 -8.14
N ALA A 43 -14.08 2.69 -8.12
CA ALA A 43 -14.84 1.49 -7.73
C ALA A 43 -15.34 1.54 -6.28
N SER A 44 -14.83 2.44 -5.45
CA SER A 44 -15.35 2.71 -4.10
C SER A 44 -16.81 3.17 -4.14
N LEU A 45 -17.31 3.69 -5.27
CA LEU A 45 -18.73 3.95 -5.48
C LEU A 45 -19.57 2.67 -5.46
N ASN A 46 -19.00 1.51 -5.78
CA ASN A 46 -19.61 0.20 -5.64
C ASN A 46 -19.22 -0.45 -4.28
N THR A 47 -19.70 0.14 -3.21
CA THR A 47 -19.35 -0.19 -1.82
C THR A 47 -19.51 -1.67 -1.48
N GLN A 48 -20.52 -2.35 -2.03
CA GLN A 48 -20.81 -3.75 -1.69
C GLN A 48 -19.69 -4.71 -2.16
N VAL A 49 -19.13 -4.50 -3.36
CA VAL A 49 -18.03 -5.33 -3.85
C VAL A 49 -16.77 -5.08 -3.03
N LEU A 50 -16.47 -3.81 -2.75
CA LEU A 50 -15.31 -3.42 -1.97
C LEU A 50 -15.38 -3.92 -0.53
N GLU A 51 -16.54 -3.79 0.12
CA GLU A 51 -16.80 -4.33 1.44
C GLU A 51 -16.59 -5.86 1.50
N GLN A 52 -17.09 -6.59 0.47
CA GLN A 52 -16.89 -8.04 0.40
C GLN A 52 -15.41 -8.41 0.24
N ILE A 53 -14.62 -7.61 -0.50
CA ILE A 53 -13.17 -7.82 -0.62
C ILE A 53 -12.49 -7.68 0.73
N HIS A 54 -12.77 -6.62 1.47
CA HIS A 54 -12.21 -6.42 2.82
C HIS A 54 -12.63 -7.55 3.76
N LEU A 55 -13.89 -7.96 3.73
CA LEU A 55 -14.41 -9.07 4.54
C LEU A 55 -13.67 -10.39 4.20
N ASP A 56 -13.40 -10.65 2.93
CA ASP A 56 -12.68 -11.85 2.50
C ASP A 56 -11.21 -11.84 2.97
N TYR A 57 -10.55 -10.67 3.01
CA TYR A 57 -9.22 -10.53 3.59
C TYR A 57 -9.23 -10.72 5.11
N ILE A 58 -10.19 -10.15 5.83
CA ILE A 58 -10.35 -10.38 7.28
C ILE A 58 -10.56 -11.87 7.56
N ASN A 59 -11.45 -12.53 6.81
CA ASN A 59 -11.69 -13.97 6.93
C ASN A 59 -10.49 -14.83 6.51
N ALA A 60 -9.58 -14.29 5.72
CA ALA A 60 -8.30 -14.93 5.37
C ALA A 60 -7.26 -14.79 6.48
N GLY A 61 -7.50 -13.93 7.47
CA GLY A 61 -6.63 -13.74 8.63
C GLY A 61 -5.95 -12.37 8.72
N ALA A 62 -6.30 -11.40 7.86
CA ALA A 62 -5.78 -10.04 7.96
C ALA A 62 -6.18 -9.39 9.30
N GLU A 63 -5.24 -8.68 9.92
CA GLU A 63 -5.41 -7.86 11.13
C GLU A 63 -5.36 -6.37 10.79
N VAL A 64 -4.82 -6.03 9.62
CA VAL A 64 -4.82 -4.68 9.06
C VAL A 64 -5.37 -4.77 7.65
N ILE A 65 -6.34 -3.94 7.32
CA ILE A 65 -6.92 -3.83 5.97
C ILE A 65 -6.71 -2.43 5.44
N THR A 66 -6.41 -2.32 4.14
CA THR A 66 -6.02 -1.07 3.48
C THR A 66 -7.20 -0.51 2.68
N THR A 67 -7.54 0.76 2.88
CA THR A 67 -8.61 1.41 2.12
C THR A 67 -8.28 1.52 0.63
N ASN A 68 -9.31 1.49 -0.23
CA ASN A 68 -9.14 1.64 -1.69
C ASN A 68 -8.93 3.11 -2.08
N THR A 69 -7.89 3.73 -1.51
CA THR A 69 -7.62 5.16 -1.65
C THR A 69 -6.26 5.50 -2.28
N TYR A 70 -5.51 4.47 -2.72
CA TYR A 70 -4.21 4.61 -3.36
C TYR A 70 -4.18 5.62 -4.52
N ALA A 71 -5.21 5.61 -5.38
CA ALA A 71 -5.28 6.43 -6.58
C ALA A 71 -6.57 7.28 -6.63
N SER A 72 -7.11 7.68 -5.48
CA SER A 72 -8.31 8.52 -5.37
C SER A 72 -8.04 9.91 -4.76
N SER A 73 -6.80 10.37 -4.81
CA SER A 73 -6.48 11.76 -4.49
C SER A 73 -7.17 12.71 -5.47
N ARG A 74 -7.36 13.97 -5.09
CA ARG A 74 -8.03 14.95 -5.96
C ARG A 74 -7.36 15.10 -7.33
N LEU A 75 -6.03 15.06 -7.40
CA LEU A 75 -5.29 15.09 -8.67
C LEU A 75 -5.60 13.88 -9.57
N MET A 76 -5.71 12.69 -8.98
CA MET A 76 -6.07 11.49 -9.72
C MET A 76 -7.52 11.56 -10.22
N LEU A 77 -8.44 11.97 -9.35
CA LEU A 77 -9.86 12.10 -9.69
C LEU A 77 -10.12 13.22 -10.70
N GLU A 78 -9.34 14.31 -10.68
CA GLU A 78 -9.42 15.39 -11.67
C GLU A 78 -9.11 14.87 -13.09
N ALA A 79 -8.08 14.03 -13.23
CA ALA A 79 -7.73 13.43 -14.51
C ALA A 79 -8.85 12.52 -15.06
N ALA A 80 -9.63 11.90 -14.18
CA ALA A 80 -10.79 11.09 -14.52
C ALA A 80 -12.11 11.90 -14.61
N GLY A 81 -12.07 13.22 -14.43
CA GLY A 81 -13.27 14.07 -14.43
C GLY A 81 -14.15 13.91 -13.17
N LEU A 82 -13.60 13.41 -12.08
CA LEU A 82 -14.29 13.06 -10.83
C LEU A 82 -13.84 13.91 -9.63
N ALA A 83 -13.16 15.06 -9.84
CA ALA A 83 -12.61 15.88 -8.75
C ALA A 83 -13.66 16.30 -7.70
N ASP A 84 -14.90 16.60 -8.13
CA ASP A 84 -16.00 16.98 -7.26
C ASP A 84 -16.53 15.82 -6.40
N SER A 85 -16.19 14.56 -6.75
CA SER A 85 -16.58 13.37 -6.04
C SER A 85 -15.52 12.88 -5.03
N PHE A 86 -14.49 13.68 -4.75
CA PHE A 86 -13.40 13.32 -3.84
C PHE A 86 -13.89 12.83 -2.48
N GLU A 87 -14.75 13.61 -1.82
CA GLU A 87 -15.28 13.25 -0.50
C GLU A 87 -16.16 12.00 -0.56
N GLU A 88 -17.02 11.88 -1.57
CA GLU A 88 -17.91 10.75 -1.74
C GLU A 88 -17.12 9.45 -1.96
N ILE A 89 -16.18 9.46 -2.89
CA ILE A 89 -15.37 8.28 -3.24
C ILE A 89 -14.56 7.80 -2.04
N ASN A 90 -13.84 8.71 -1.37
CA ASN A 90 -12.97 8.35 -0.26
C ASN A 90 -13.75 7.99 1.01
N SER A 91 -14.89 8.66 1.29
CA SER A 91 -15.79 8.24 2.39
C SER A 91 -16.33 6.84 2.17
N LYS A 92 -16.73 6.49 0.95
CA LYS A 92 -17.23 5.15 0.61
C LYS A 92 -16.14 4.08 0.70
N ALA A 93 -14.90 4.42 0.33
CA ALA A 93 -13.75 3.52 0.50
C ALA A 93 -13.52 3.17 1.97
N ILE A 94 -13.51 4.17 2.85
CA ILE A 94 -13.35 3.97 4.29
C ILE A 94 -14.56 3.24 4.88
N PHE A 95 -15.78 3.63 4.51
CA PHE A 95 -17.03 3.00 4.96
C PHE A 95 -17.07 1.50 4.61
N ALA A 96 -16.63 1.10 3.41
CA ALA A 96 -16.57 -0.30 3.02
C ALA A 96 -15.64 -1.12 3.95
N ALA A 97 -14.50 -0.57 4.36
CA ALA A 97 -13.60 -1.22 5.31
C ALA A 97 -14.23 -1.32 6.72
N GLN A 98 -14.91 -0.26 7.17
CA GLN A 98 -15.62 -0.24 8.46
C GLN A 98 -16.75 -1.28 8.50
N GLU A 99 -17.57 -1.36 7.45
CA GLU A 99 -18.66 -2.34 7.36
C GLU A 99 -18.13 -3.78 7.32
N ALA A 100 -17.02 -4.02 6.64
CA ALA A 100 -16.38 -5.34 6.64
C ALA A 100 -15.92 -5.75 8.04
N LYS A 101 -15.32 -4.84 8.81
CA LYS A 101 -14.92 -5.03 10.21
C LYS A 101 -16.13 -5.38 11.08
N ILE A 102 -17.23 -4.63 10.96
CA ILE A 102 -18.49 -4.87 11.68
C ILE A 102 -19.07 -6.25 11.33
N LYS A 103 -19.15 -6.60 10.03
CA LYS A 103 -19.68 -7.90 9.57
C LYS A 103 -18.82 -9.07 10.02
N ALA A 104 -17.51 -8.90 10.06
CA ALA A 104 -16.59 -9.89 10.59
C ALA A 104 -16.68 -10.04 12.11
N LYS A 105 -17.30 -9.10 12.83
CA LYS A 105 -17.33 -9.01 14.30
C LYS A 105 -15.92 -9.00 14.90
N ARG A 106 -15.04 -8.25 14.29
CA ARG A 106 -13.60 -8.15 14.61
C ARG A 106 -13.25 -6.70 14.91
N ASP A 107 -13.52 -6.26 16.14
CA ASP A 107 -13.21 -4.88 16.57
C ASP A 107 -11.69 -4.60 16.61
N ASP A 108 -10.88 -5.65 16.68
CA ASP A 108 -9.41 -5.61 16.72
C ASP A 108 -8.73 -5.36 15.35
N ILE A 109 -9.49 -5.35 14.26
CA ILE A 109 -8.96 -5.04 12.92
C ILE A 109 -8.64 -3.55 12.80
N LEU A 110 -7.47 -3.22 12.28
CA LEU A 110 -7.07 -1.84 11.98
C LEU A 110 -7.35 -1.49 10.52
N ILE A 111 -7.75 -0.24 10.30
CA ILE A 111 -7.98 0.32 8.97
C ILE A 111 -6.80 1.24 8.63
N ALA A 112 -6.02 0.84 7.62
CA ALA A 112 -4.93 1.62 7.06
C ALA A 112 -5.45 2.53 5.94
N GLY A 113 -5.32 3.83 6.12
CA GLY A 113 -5.59 4.80 5.05
C GLY A 113 -4.44 4.83 4.05
N SER A 114 -4.69 4.39 2.81
CA SER A 114 -3.67 4.40 1.76
C SER A 114 -3.42 5.81 1.24
N LEU A 115 -2.17 6.24 1.31
CA LEU A 115 -1.68 7.53 0.81
C LEU A 115 -0.51 7.31 -0.15
N SER A 116 -0.55 7.89 -1.35
CA SER A 116 0.50 7.75 -2.34
C SER A 116 0.87 9.08 -3.01
N HIS A 117 2.02 9.08 -3.68
CA HIS A 117 2.40 10.19 -4.59
C HIS A 117 1.99 9.92 -6.03
N ARG A 118 0.97 9.06 -6.23
CA ARG A 118 0.48 8.71 -7.56
C ARG A 118 0.03 9.95 -8.33
N LEU A 119 0.49 10.07 -9.57
CA LEU A 119 0.03 11.03 -10.54
C LEU A 119 -0.60 10.30 -11.74
N PRO A 120 -1.49 10.96 -12.48
CA PRO A 120 -2.07 10.39 -13.70
C PRO A 120 -0.98 9.94 -14.67
N ILE A 121 -1.24 8.83 -15.35
CA ILE A 121 -0.37 8.34 -16.43
C ILE A 121 -0.87 8.95 -17.73
N PRO A 122 -0.01 9.67 -18.49
CA PRO A 122 -0.37 10.17 -19.82
C PRO A 122 -0.72 9.02 -20.77
N ASP A 123 -1.62 9.28 -21.71
CA ASP A 123 -1.97 8.32 -22.75
C ASP A 123 -0.73 7.76 -23.46
N GLY A 124 -0.63 6.44 -23.50
CA GLY A 124 0.46 5.73 -24.15
C GLY A 124 1.76 5.64 -23.33
N ALA A 125 1.83 6.22 -22.14
CA ALA A 125 2.96 6.07 -21.24
C ALA A 125 2.83 4.82 -20.36
N LYS A 126 3.94 4.28 -19.87
CA LYS A 126 3.95 3.17 -18.91
C LYS A 126 3.87 3.63 -17.45
N GLN A 127 4.35 4.82 -17.16
CA GLN A 127 4.39 5.42 -15.82
C GLN A 127 3.98 6.89 -15.89
N SER A 128 3.62 7.47 -14.74
CA SER A 128 3.36 8.91 -14.63
C SER A 128 4.62 9.70 -14.96
N ASP A 129 4.54 10.63 -15.90
CA ASP A 129 5.65 11.50 -16.28
C ASP A 129 6.13 12.28 -15.04
N PRO A 130 7.42 12.19 -14.65
CA PRO A 130 7.99 13.02 -13.60
C PRO A 130 7.83 14.52 -13.84
N LYS A 131 7.75 14.94 -15.12
CA LYS A 131 7.62 16.32 -15.56
C LYS A 131 6.16 16.75 -15.79
N HIS A 132 5.21 15.95 -15.34
CA HIS A 132 3.78 16.14 -15.60
C HIS A 132 3.22 17.37 -14.88
N GLY A 133 3.71 18.55 -15.16
CA GLY A 133 3.09 19.86 -14.92
C GLY A 133 2.45 20.17 -13.55
N VAL A 134 2.54 19.24 -12.59
CA VAL A 134 2.05 19.44 -11.22
C VAL A 134 3.16 20.13 -10.44
N SER A 135 2.90 21.36 -9.98
CA SER A 135 3.86 22.04 -9.12
C SER A 135 4.00 21.34 -7.78
N GLU A 136 5.17 21.46 -7.15
CA GLU A 136 5.44 20.92 -5.83
C GLU A 136 4.38 21.35 -4.79
N ASN A 137 3.98 22.62 -4.81
CA ASN A 137 2.94 23.12 -3.90
C ASN A 137 1.60 22.40 -4.13
N ARG A 138 1.20 22.20 -5.38
CA ARG A 138 -0.04 21.50 -5.68
C ARG A 138 -0.01 20.04 -5.27
N LEU A 139 1.13 19.37 -5.44
CA LEU A 139 1.32 18.01 -4.95
C LEU A 139 1.24 17.94 -3.42
N ARG A 140 1.90 18.88 -2.74
CA ARG A 140 1.87 18.99 -1.27
C ARG A 140 0.44 19.19 -0.75
N GLU A 141 -0.30 20.15 -1.31
CA GLU A 141 -1.70 20.41 -0.95
C GLU A 141 -2.60 19.19 -1.18
N ASN A 142 -2.42 18.49 -2.29
CA ASN A 142 -3.15 17.27 -2.61
C ASN A 142 -2.86 16.11 -1.61
N CYS A 143 -1.60 15.91 -1.26
CA CYS A 143 -1.22 14.90 -0.28
C CYS A 143 -1.73 15.26 1.13
N GLU A 144 -1.69 16.55 1.51
CA GLU A 144 -2.17 17.03 2.79
C GLU A 144 -3.69 16.87 2.91
N GLU A 145 -4.46 17.28 1.89
CA GLU A 145 -5.90 17.08 1.84
C GLU A 145 -6.25 15.60 2.06
N MET A 146 -5.57 14.70 1.35
CA MET A 146 -5.84 13.27 1.45
C MET A 146 -5.46 12.69 2.81
N ALA A 147 -4.28 13.03 3.35
CA ALA A 147 -3.83 12.54 4.64
C ALA A 147 -4.75 12.97 5.79
N LEU A 148 -5.17 14.22 5.80
CA LEU A 148 -6.09 14.76 6.80
C LEU A 148 -7.48 14.11 6.65
N PHE A 149 -7.97 13.97 5.42
CA PHE A 149 -9.24 13.31 5.15
C PHE A 149 -9.27 11.87 5.71
N LEU A 150 -8.25 11.07 5.42
CA LEU A 150 -8.13 9.70 5.94
C LEU A 150 -8.10 9.66 7.46
N ALA A 151 -7.33 10.54 8.08
CA ALA A 151 -7.19 10.60 9.54
C ALA A 151 -8.47 10.99 10.26
N GLU A 152 -9.25 11.91 9.69
CA GLU A 152 -10.49 12.46 10.26
C GLU A 152 -11.70 11.54 10.04
N ASN A 153 -11.66 10.68 9.01
CA ASN A 153 -12.76 9.80 8.64
C ASN A 153 -12.62 8.34 9.14
N GLY A 154 -11.71 8.07 10.07
CA GLY A 154 -11.69 6.81 10.81
C GLY A 154 -10.62 5.80 10.38
N CYS A 155 -9.59 6.22 9.63
CA CYS A 155 -8.40 5.40 9.48
C CYS A 155 -7.57 5.42 10.77
N ASP A 156 -7.07 4.26 11.18
CA ASP A 156 -6.29 4.08 12.40
C ASP A 156 -4.82 4.47 12.19
N ILE A 157 -4.28 4.15 11.02
CA ILE A 157 -2.91 4.43 10.57
C ILE A 157 -2.92 5.02 9.16
N ILE A 158 -1.84 5.69 8.78
CA ILE A 158 -1.58 6.08 7.38
C ILE A 158 -0.49 5.17 6.82
N ILE A 159 -0.81 4.43 5.78
CA ILE A 159 0.16 3.63 5.03
C ILE A 159 0.57 4.38 3.77
N LEU A 160 1.88 4.67 3.66
CA LEU A 160 2.46 5.33 2.49
C LEU A 160 2.78 4.28 1.45
N GLU A 161 2.06 4.29 0.33
CA GLU A 161 2.19 3.26 -0.68
C GLU A 161 3.04 3.67 -1.86
N MET A 162 3.89 2.74 -2.30
CA MET A 162 4.77 2.91 -3.45
C MET A 162 5.67 4.15 -3.35
N MET A 163 6.39 4.30 -2.24
CA MET A 163 7.38 5.35 -2.10
C MET A 163 8.63 4.99 -2.93
N TYR A 164 8.77 5.63 -4.10
CA TYR A 164 9.85 5.34 -5.04
C TYR A 164 10.40 6.59 -5.76
N HIS A 165 9.68 7.71 -5.76
CA HIS A 165 10.09 8.90 -6.50
C HIS A 165 10.60 9.97 -5.53
N PRO A 166 11.91 10.30 -5.52
CA PRO A 166 12.51 11.17 -4.50
C PRO A 166 11.86 12.56 -4.44
N ASP A 167 11.57 13.16 -5.61
CA ASP A 167 11.03 14.52 -5.69
C ASP A 167 9.56 14.62 -5.24
N ARG A 168 8.86 13.49 -5.09
CA ARG A 168 7.44 13.45 -4.72
C ARG A 168 7.21 12.93 -3.30
N MET A 169 8.08 12.05 -2.82
CA MET A 169 7.93 11.38 -1.54
C MET A 169 7.87 12.36 -0.37
N LEU A 170 8.69 13.41 -0.39
CA LEU A 170 8.74 14.39 0.69
C LEU A 170 7.35 14.95 1.00
N SER A 171 6.58 15.33 -0.03
CA SER A 171 5.21 15.85 0.14
C SER A 171 4.29 14.86 0.83
N VAL A 172 4.44 13.55 0.56
CA VAL A 172 3.63 12.49 1.17
C VAL A 172 4.00 12.30 2.65
N PHE A 173 5.30 12.24 2.96
CA PHE A 173 5.78 12.09 4.34
C PHE A 173 5.40 13.30 5.20
N GLU A 174 5.55 14.52 4.68
CA GLU A 174 5.11 15.75 5.37
C GLU A 174 3.61 15.76 5.62
N ALA A 175 2.80 15.33 4.65
CA ALA A 175 1.35 15.23 4.78
C ALA A 175 0.94 14.19 5.83
N ALA A 176 1.55 13.00 5.79
CA ALA A 176 1.31 11.96 6.79
C ALA A 176 1.67 12.42 8.19
N ALA A 177 2.79 13.11 8.38
CA ALA A 177 3.20 13.64 9.67
C ALA A 177 2.16 14.66 10.24
N LYS A 178 1.53 15.46 9.38
CA LYS A 178 0.46 16.39 9.79
C LYS A 178 -0.81 15.69 10.25
N SER A 179 -1.08 14.47 9.77
CA SER A 179 -2.25 13.68 10.18
C SER A 179 -2.22 13.26 11.65
N LYS A 180 -1.04 13.23 12.26
CA LYS A 180 -0.79 12.75 13.64
C LYS A 180 -1.18 11.28 13.86
N LYS A 181 -1.39 10.53 12.79
CA LYS A 181 -1.61 9.08 12.86
C LYS A 181 -0.26 8.36 12.78
N PRO A 182 -0.18 7.11 13.28
CA PRO A 182 0.98 6.26 13.05
C PRO A 182 1.26 6.12 11.56
N ILE A 183 2.55 6.13 11.18
CA ILE A 183 2.99 6.10 9.78
C ILE A 183 3.67 4.77 9.49
N TRP A 184 3.14 4.05 8.49
CA TRP A 184 3.74 2.86 7.91
C TRP A 184 4.22 3.17 6.50
N ALA A 185 5.53 3.08 6.24
CA ALA A 185 6.13 3.48 4.98
C ALA A 185 6.48 2.27 4.10
N GLY A 186 5.81 2.13 2.95
CA GLY A 186 6.04 1.08 1.96
C GLY A 186 6.83 1.61 0.76
N PHE A 187 8.06 1.11 0.59
CA PHE A 187 8.95 1.46 -0.52
C PHE A 187 8.85 0.44 -1.65
N SER A 188 8.87 0.93 -2.89
CA SER A 188 8.87 0.07 -4.07
C SER A 188 10.23 0.10 -4.77
N THR A 189 10.74 -1.10 -5.10
CA THR A 189 12.07 -1.30 -5.64
C THR A 189 12.07 -2.25 -6.81
N ARG A 190 13.19 -2.29 -7.53
CA ARG A 190 13.52 -3.30 -8.52
C ARG A 190 14.99 -3.69 -8.43
N LEU A 191 15.35 -4.82 -8.99
CA LEU A 191 16.74 -5.21 -9.18
C LEU A 191 17.21 -4.82 -10.59
N SER A 192 18.41 -4.28 -10.67
CA SER A 192 19.10 -4.13 -11.95
C SER A 192 19.60 -5.49 -12.47
N ASP A 193 20.03 -5.56 -13.72
CA ASP A 193 20.67 -6.76 -14.30
C ASP A 193 21.95 -7.18 -13.54
N THR A 194 22.58 -6.26 -12.82
CA THR A 194 23.77 -6.51 -12.00
C THR A 194 23.45 -6.86 -10.55
N GLY A 195 22.15 -6.91 -10.17
CA GLY A 195 21.69 -7.21 -8.83
C GLY A 195 21.68 -6.03 -7.86
N LEU A 196 21.88 -4.80 -8.33
CA LEU A 196 21.72 -3.61 -7.50
C LEU A 196 20.26 -3.34 -7.20
N VAL A 197 19.96 -2.96 -5.96
CA VAL A 197 18.62 -2.52 -5.58
C VAL A 197 18.42 -1.07 -5.99
N LEU A 198 17.48 -0.86 -6.89
CA LEU A 198 17.11 0.45 -7.43
C LEU A 198 15.70 0.83 -7.00
N SER A 199 15.37 2.11 -7.10
CA SER A 199 13.98 2.59 -7.08
C SER A 199 13.14 1.84 -8.11
N PHE A 200 11.84 1.72 -7.86
CA PHE A 200 10.87 1.16 -8.81
C PHE A 200 10.80 1.95 -10.13
N MET A 201 11.25 3.21 -10.14
CA MET A 201 11.30 4.07 -11.32
C MET A 201 12.21 3.46 -12.40
N GLU A 202 11.67 3.32 -13.64
CA GLU A 202 12.41 2.70 -14.75
C GLU A 202 13.20 3.71 -15.58
N GLU A 203 12.80 5.00 -15.56
CA GLU A 203 13.40 6.06 -16.35
C GLU A 203 14.81 6.44 -15.87
N ASP A 204 15.05 6.30 -14.55
CA ASP A 204 16.33 6.61 -13.93
C ASP A 204 16.77 5.48 -12.99
N ASP A 205 18.04 5.10 -13.07
CA ASP A 205 18.65 4.12 -12.18
C ASP A 205 19.02 4.74 -10.82
N ILE A 206 17.99 5.09 -10.03
CA ILE A 206 18.19 5.69 -8.71
C ILE A 206 18.48 4.58 -7.69
N PRO A 207 19.66 4.57 -7.01
CA PRO A 207 19.93 3.63 -5.95
C PRO A 207 18.90 3.73 -4.81
N PHE A 208 18.45 2.59 -4.31
CA PHE A 208 17.42 2.55 -3.25
C PHE A 208 17.86 3.26 -1.97
N GLU A 209 19.17 3.28 -1.65
CA GLU A 209 19.72 4.03 -0.51
C GLU A 209 19.36 5.52 -0.55
N GLN A 210 19.30 6.12 -1.75
CA GLN A 210 18.90 7.54 -1.90
C GLN A 210 17.41 7.76 -1.60
N ILE A 211 16.58 6.75 -1.86
CA ILE A 211 15.14 6.79 -1.61
C ILE A 211 14.86 6.58 -0.12
N VAL A 212 15.40 5.51 0.44
CA VAL A 212 15.05 5.06 1.80
C VAL A 212 15.63 5.95 2.91
N ASN A 213 16.63 6.76 2.59
CA ASN A 213 17.24 7.68 3.58
C ASN A 213 16.23 8.65 4.22
N ILE A 214 15.10 8.92 3.55
CA ILE A 214 14.03 9.79 4.05
C ILE A 214 13.47 9.33 5.41
N VAL A 215 13.55 8.03 5.73
CA VAL A 215 13.05 7.50 7.02
C VAL A 215 13.72 8.12 8.24
N LYS A 216 14.92 8.72 8.07
CA LYS A 216 15.66 9.37 9.14
C LYS A 216 15.09 10.74 9.53
N ASP A 217 14.31 11.35 8.65
CA ASP A 217 13.80 12.71 8.82
C ASP A 217 12.38 12.72 9.42
N PHE A 218 11.74 11.54 9.53
CA PHE A 218 10.38 11.40 10.01
C PHE A 218 10.24 10.35 11.12
N ASN A 219 9.22 10.50 11.95
CA ASN A 219 8.86 9.46 12.93
C ASN A 219 8.03 8.39 12.25
N ILE A 220 8.66 7.28 11.87
CA ILE A 220 8.08 6.15 11.17
C ILE A 220 7.89 5.00 12.15
N ASP A 221 6.66 4.49 12.27
CA ASP A 221 6.35 3.36 13.17
C ASP A 221 6.76 2.02 12.55
N VAL A 222 6.55 1.87 11.24
CA VAL A 222 6.89 0.66 10.47
C VAL A 222 7.42 1.08 9.10
N ALA A 223 8.46 0.43 8.62
CA ALA A 223 8.92 0.60 7.24
C ALA A 223 9.03 -0.76 6.53
N GLY A 224 8.88 -0.76 5.21
CA GLY A 224 8.91 -2.03 4.50
C GLY A 224 8.99 -1.92 2.99
N ILE A 225 8.91 -3.09 2.36
CA ILE A 225 8.99 -3.25 0.92
C ILE A 225 7.60 -3.65 0.40
N MET A 226 7.07 -2.86 -0.53
CA MET A 226 5.78 -3.10 -1.16
C MET A 226 5.89 -3.03 -2.68
N HIS A 227 4.89 -3.57 -3.37
CA HIS A 227 4.77 -3.54 -4.85
C HIS A 227 6.14 -3.74 -5.52
N THR A 228 6.78 -4.82 -5.14
CA THR A 228 8.13 -5.23 -5.52
C THR A 228 8.08 -6.72 -5.80
N ASP A 229 8.69 -7.18 -6.88
CA ASP A 229 8.74 -8.60 -7.21
C ASP A 229 9.27 -9.41 -6.01
N VAL A 230 8.62 -10.53 -5.71
CA VAL A 230 8.95 -11.37 -4.54
C VAL A 230 10.42 -11.78 -4.46
N ASN A 231 11.12 -11.87 -5.60
CA ASN A 231 12.54 -12.22 -5.66
C ASN A 231 13.46 -11.05 -5.29
N ALA A 232 12.98 -9.81 -5.40
CA ALA A 232 13.75 -8.61 -5.07
C ALA A 232 13.63 -8.19 -3.59
N VAL A 233 12.58 -8.65 -2.90
CA VAL A 233 12.25 -8.22 -1.53
C VAL A 233 13.41 -8.39 -0.56
N SER A 234 14.06 -9.57 -0.51
CA SER A 234 15.13 -9.84 0.48
C SER A 234 16.34 -8.92 0.31
N GLU A 235 16.71 -8.61 -0.93
CA GLU A 235 17.83 -7.69 -1.18
C GLU A 235 17.43 -6.26 -0.80
N SER A 236 16.20 -5.86 -1.06
CA SER A 236 15.67 -4.56 -0.67
C SER A 236 15.57 -4.40 0.86
N LEU A 237 15.17 -5.45 1.58
CA LEU A 237 15.15 -5.46 3.05
C LEU A 237 16.55 -5.25 3.65
N LYS A 238 17.59 -5.83 3.06
CA LYS A 238 18.98 -5.62 3.52
C LYS A 238 19.38 -4.14 3.41
N VAL A 239 19.01 -3.48 2.32
CA VAL A 239 19.27 -2.05 2.16
C VAL A 239 18.46 -1.24 3.17
N LEU A 240 17.14 -1.48 3.28
CA LEU A 240 16.26 -0.78 4.22
C LEU A 240 16.79 -0.87 5.66
N ARG A 241 17.24 -2.05 6.11
CA ARG A 241 17.72 -2.28 7.47
C ARG A 241 18.96 -1.43 7.83
N ASN A 242 19.73 -0.94 6.87
CA ASN A 242 20.84 0.00 7.13
C ASN A 242 20.36 1.42 7.50
N PHE A 243 19.09 1.72 7.29
CA PHE A 243 18.49 3.05 7.50
C PHE A 243 17.39 3.06 8.57
N PHE A 244 16.80 1.88 8.87
CA PHE A 244 15.66 1.77 9.76
C PHE A 244 15.78 0.55 10.67
N ASP A 245 15.80 0.79 11.99
CA ASP A 245 15.94 -0.26 13.04
C ASP A 245 14.59 -0.76 13.58
N GLY A 246 13.48 -0.12 13.18
CA GLY A 246 12.13 -0.47 13.65
C GLY A 246 11.53 -1.72 12.99
N PRO A 247 10.24 -1.98 13.25
CA PRO A 247 9.51 -3.12 12.68
C PRO A 247 9.47 -3.08 11.16
N LEU A 248 9.64 -4.26 10.53
CA LEU A 248 9.64 -4.40 9.08
C LEU A 248 8.36 -5.01 8.55
N MET A 249 7.84 -4.44 7.45
CA MET A 249 6.72 -5.01 6.71
C MET A 249 7.10 -5.40 5.28
N VAL A 250 6.38 -6.39 4.74
CA VAL A 250 6.48 -6.81 3.34
C VAL A 250 5.09 -7.07 2.78
N TYR A 251 4.77 -6.42 1.66
CA TYR A 251 3.59 -6.70 0.86
C TYR A 251 3.93 -6.55 -0.64
N PRO A 252 4.55 -7.61 -1.21
CA PRO A 252 5.06 -7.62 -2.57
C PRO A 252 3.93 -7.73 -3.59
N ASP A 253 4.26 -7.57 -4.85
CA ASP A 253 3.39 -7.92 -5.95
C ASP A 253 3.74 -9.27 -6.58
N SER A 254 2.81 -9.77 -7.38
CA SER A 254 3.04 -10.93 -8.24
C SER A 254 2.16 -10.85 -9.48
N GLY A 255 2.70 -11.20 -10.62
CA GLY A 255 2.06 -11.05 -11.92
C GLY A 255 2.74 -10.02 -12.77
N GLY A 256 2.00 -9.16 -13.43
CA GLY A 256 2.55 -8.10 -14.24
C GLY A 256 1.48 -7.16 -14.79
N TRP A 257 1.90 -5.97 -15.14
CA TRP A 257 1.03 -4.98 -15.77
C TRP A 257 1.05 -5.12 -17.29
N VAL A 258 -0.13 -5.36 -17.88
CA VAL A 258 -0.37 -5.30 -19.33
C VAL A 258 -1.54 -4.35 -19.56
N SER A 259 -1.20 -3.08 -19.88
CA SER A 259 -2.20 -2.00 -19.99
C SER A 259 -3.46 -2.41 -20.76
N PRO A 260 -4.65 -2.16 -20.21
CA PRO A 260 -4.94 -1.47 -18.96
C PRO A 260 -5.12 -2.39 -17.73
N ASN A 261 -4.76 -3.67 -17.82
CA ASN A 261 -5.12 -4.68 -16.83
C ASN A 261 -3.91 -5.34 -16.18
N TRP A 262 -4.12 -5.94 -15.00
CA TRP A 262 -3.16 -6.83 -14.37
C TRP A 262 -3.18 -8.22 -15.04
N ASP A 263 -2.00 -8.76 -15.36
CA ASP A 263 -1.85 -10.12 -15.92
C ASP A 263 -1.76 -11.14 -14.78
N PHE A 264 -2.85 -11.83 -14.54
CA PHE A 264 -2.94 -12.85 -13.49
C PHE A 264 -2.26 -14.19 -13.87
N ASN A 265 -1.85 -14.39 -15.14
CA ASN A 265 -1.27 -15.67 -15.56
C ASN A 265 0.10 -15.95 -14.94
N LYS A 266 0.79 -14.91 -14.49
CA LYS A 266 2.12 -14.98 -13.87
C LYS A 266 2.11 -14.88 -12.34
N VAL A 267 0.92 -14.81 -11.74
CA VAL A 267 0.81 -14.74 -10.28
C VAL A 267 1.27 -16.05 -9.67
N ILE A 268 2.14 -15.97 -8.66
CA ILE A 268 2.63 -17.14 -7.93
C ILE A 268 1.49 -17.83 -7.19
N GLN A 269 1.68 -19.13 -6.91
CA GLN A 269 0.70 -19.87 -6.11
C GLN A 269 0.75 -19.46 -4.62
N PRO A 270 -0.37 -19.53 -3.89
CA PRO A 270 -0.42 -19.17 -2.46
C PRO A 270 0.66 -19.85 -1.60
N LYS A 271 0.96 -21.12 -1.84
CA LYS A 271 2.02 -21.85 -1.14
C LYS A 271 3.43 -21.34 -1.44
N GLN A 272 3.64 -20.78 -2.64
CA GLN A 272 4.93 -20.16 -2.96
C GLN A 272 5.11 -18.85 -2.17
N LEU A 273 4.06 -18.03 -2.05
CA LEU A 273 4.11 -16.84 -1.20
C LEU A 273 4.42 -17.22 0.26
N LYS A 274 3.79 -18.29 0.79
CA LYS A 274 4.08 -18.79 2.13
C LYS A 274 5.57 -19.12 2.31
N SER A 275 6.18 -19.77 1.32
CA SER A 275 7.62 -20.09 1.39
C SER A 275 8.50 -18.84 1.38
N PHE A 276 8.13 -17.79 0.64
CA PHE A 276 8.79 -16.49 0.71
C PHE A 276 8.59 -15.85 2.10
N ALA A 277 7.37 -15.87 2.62
CA ALA A 277 7.05 -15.33 3.94
C ALA A 277 7.87 -15.98 5.06
N GLU A 278 8.03 -17.31 5.04
CA GLU A 278 8.91 -18.04 5.98
C GLU A 278 10.36 -17.57 5.93
N LYS A 279 10.85 -17.19 4.75
CA LYS A 279 12.18 -16.62 4.57
C LYS A 279 12.25 -15.22 5.15
N TRP A 280 11.30 -14.33 4.84
CA TRP A 280 11.29 -12.95 5.32
C TRP A 280 11.12 -12.86 6.84
N ILE A 281 10.34 -13.76 7.46
CA ILE A 281 10.25 -13.87 8.93
C ILE A 281 11.64 -14.13 9.54
N LYS A 282 12.43 -15.03 8.94
CA LYS A 282 13.80 -15.30 9.38
C LYS A 282 14.74 -14.12 9.15
N GLU A 283 14.42 -13.23 8.24
CA GLU A 283 15.13 -11.98 7.95
C GLU A 283 14.66 -10.81 8.85
N GLY A 284 13.75 -11.07 9.81
CA GLY A 284 13.30 -10.11 10.81
C GLY A 284 12.07 -9.31 10.40
N VAL A 285 11.29 -9.78 9.43
CA VAL A 285 9.98 -9.21 9.06
C VAL A 285 8.92 -9.77 9.99
N ASN A 286 8.10 -8.91 10.55
CA ASN A 286 6.99 -9.29 11.42
C ASN A 286 5.62 -8.77 10.97
N ILE A 287 5.54 -8.10 9.81
CA ILE A 287 4.27 -7.67 9.20
C ILE A 287 4.27 -8.12 7.74
N ILE A 288 3.35 -8.98 7.34
CA ILE A 288 3.34 -9.57 6.00
C ILE A 288 1.93 -9.52 5.41
N GLY A 289 1.86 -9.09 4.15
CA GLY A 289 0.66 -9.11 3.32
C GLY A 289 0.98 -9.32 1.86
N GLY A 290 0.15 -8.77 1.00
CA GLY A 290 0.33 -8.77 -0.44
C GLY A 290 -0.12 -7.48 -1.08
N CYS A 291 0.39 -7.20 -2.27
CA CYS A 291 -0.06 -6.12 -3.13
C CYS A 291 -0.69 -6.72 -4.40
N CYS A 292 -0.45 -6.11 -5.56
CA CYS A 292 -1.07 -6.51 -6.82
C CYS A 292 -0.92 -8.03 -7.12
N GLY A 293 -2.03 -8.65 -7.53
CA GLY A 293 -2.11 -10.08 -7.85
C GLY A 293 -2.26 -11.04 -6.66
N LEU A 294 -2.02 -10.58 -5.43
CA LEU A 294 -2.09 -11.43 -4.24
C LEU A 294 -3.46 -11.33 -3.57
N SER A 295 -4.24 -12.40 -3.69
CA SER A 295 -5.64 -12.54 -3.34
C SER A 295 -5.86 -13.01 -1.88
N PRO A 296 -7.13 -13.08 -1.38
CA PRO A 296 -7.44 -13.66 -0.08
C PRO A 296 -6.91 -15.08 0.13
N ASN A 297 -6.73 -15.87 -0.93
CA ASN A 297 -6.15 -17.21 -0.82
C ASN A 297 -4.66 -17.15 -0.45
N HIS A 298 -3.93 -16.17 -0.97
CA HIS A 298 -2.52 -15.94 -0.61
C HIS A 298 -2.39 -15.52 0.85
N ILE A 299 -3.24 -14.60 1.30
CA ILE A 299 -3.27 -14.13 2.69
C ILE A 299 -3.60 -15.27 3.65
N ARG A 300 -4.55 -16.16 3.28
CA ARG A 300 -4.90 -17.34 4.10
C ARG A 300 -3.74 -18.31 4.29
N GLU A 301 -2.89 -18.46 3.28
CA GLU A 301 -1.71 -19.33 3.38
C GLU A 301 -0.63 -18.72 4.30
N ILE A 302 -0.36 -17.43 4.21
CA ILE A 302 0.61 -16.77 5.12
C ILE A 302 0.08 -16.66 6.55
N ALA A 303 -1.23 -16.50 6.75
CA ALA A 303 -1.83 -16.48 8.07
C ALA A 303 -1.64 -17.78 8.87
N GLN A 304 -1.36 -18.91 8.21
CA GLN A 304 -1.02 -20.17 8.88
C GLN A 304 0.37 -20.18 9.55
N LEU A 305 1.18 -19.13 9.35
CA LEU A 305 2.50 -18.98 9.95
C LEU A 305 2.48 -18.39 11.37
N LYS A 306 1.29 -17.94 11.82
CA LYS A 306 1.04 -17.41 13.18
C LYS A 306 1.08 -18.46 14.27
#